data_4c164d929041e515597d07a7bd33d959
#
_entry.id   4c164d929041e515597d07a7bd33d959
#
_cell.length_a   1.000
_cell.length_b   1.000
_cell.length_c   1.000
_cell.angle_alpha   90.00
_cell.angle_beta   90.00
_cell.angle_gamma   90.00
#
_symmetry.space_group_name_H-M   'P 1'
#
loop_
_entity.id
_entity.type
_entity.pdbx_description
1 polymer ?
#
loop_
_entity_poly.entity_id
_entity_poly.type
_entity_poly.pdbx_seq_one_letter_code
_entity_poly.pdbx_strand_id
1 'polypeptide(L)'
;MTIFPALARFFAHRKGNVAIIFALTAIPLMIAAGGAVDYASAGRVKTQLYAAADAAALAATTPPMMLKSEAVAKAAATTMFAAQAAQITRQTYNAVNLAIDVHDKVEPGSMTRSVSVTYTTQVPNSFGAFYGLRTSNIMVNAVASATTARNIDFYLLLDNSPSMELPATQAGVDAMNATGCAFACHEKNLSDGEYTNKYAGWGTIDSYAYAKNNGIKLRIDNVREAAKSLASTAQSLMSSNGATYRLAAYNFNYAVSMMQSLVPTTSANVSLIQANIETMTPPLMDSNNYLASNSSYTYPTGVSTYNTVTTGGALRNNDAMTDLNQAFTKLNATMPAPGSGTTAAGDTPQEVLMLVTDGVIDASNYSSTSCTTSINSSYSNSYGSFYRCLQPVDVSYCTAIKNRGIRIAVLYTTYYPVPSNGFYNATVATFASQISDNLKSCASSSDLYFEVNTGGDITTALATLFQKAVSTASHLTQ
;
A
#
# COMPACT_ATOMS: atom_id res chain seq x y z
N MET A 1 -86.09 6.18 65.43
CA MET A 1 -85.08 5.21 64.98
C MET A 1 -83.90 6.01 64.40
N THR A 2 -82.83 6.13 65.19
CA THR A 2 -81.82 7.14 65.08
C THR A 2 -80.58 6.59 64.35
N ILE A 3 -80.42 6.93 63.07
CA ILE A 3 -79.23 6.61 62.26
C ILE A 3 -78.06 7.64 62.50
N PHE A 4 -78.38 8.77 63.18
CA PHE A 4 -77.46 9.86 63.45
C PHE A 4 -76.26 9.57 64.38
N PRO A 5 -76.30 8.74 65.41
CA PRO A 5 -75.13 8.52 66.27
C PRO A 5 -74.08 7.60 65.65
N ALA A 6 -74.42 6.75 64.67
CA ALA A 6 -73.50 5.82 64.03
C ALA A 6 -72.62 6.61 62.97
N LEU A 7 -73.24 7.54 62.27
CA LEU A 7 -72.49 8.43 61.34
C LEU A 7 -71.53 9.39 62.07
N ALA A 8 -71.97 9.94 63.25
CA ALA A 8 -71.11 10.83 64.04
C ALA A 8 -69.92 10.09 64.66
N ARG A 9 -70.04 8.83 65.03
CA ARG A 9 -68.93 7.97 65.45
C ARG A 9 -68.02 7.58 64.33
N PHE A 10 -68.50 7.40 63.08
CA PHE A 10 -67.72 7.10 61.93
C PHE A 10 -66.81 8.25 61.57
N PHE A 11 -67.30 9.53 61.61
CA PHE A 11 -66.50 10.72 61.35
C PHE A 11 -65.56 11.10 62.52
N ALA A 12 -65.80 10.60 63.74
CA ALA A 12 -64.92 10.86 64.88
C ALA A 12 -63.72 9.86 64.97
N HIS A 13 -63.74 8.77 64.19
CA HIS A 13 -62.67 7.78 64.19
C HIS A 13 -61.49 8.22 63.34
N ARG A 14 -60.44 8.83 63.95
CA ARG A 14 -59.19 9.26 63.30
C ARG A 14 -58.39 8.12 62.64
N LYS A 15 -58.72 6.86 62.93
CA LYS A 15 -58.10 5.67 62.30
C LYS A 15 -58.51 5.48 60.86
N GLY A 16 -59.57 6.14 60.36
CA GLY A 16 -59.92 6.16 58.91
C GLY A 16 -59.08 7.02 58.02
N ASN A 17 -58.39 8.02 58.58
CA ASN A 17 -57.55 8.93 57.80
C ASN A 17 -56.39 8.26 57.04
N VAL A 18 -55.82 7.18 57.65
CA VAL A 18 -54.74 6.40 57.02
C VAL A 18 -55.26 5.70 55.75
N ALA A 19 -56.48 5.09 55.83
CA ALA A 19 -57.06 4.46 54.63
C ALA A 19 -57.41 5.41 53.55
N ILE A 20 -57.89 6.62 53.89
CA ILE A 20 -58.17 7.69 52.92
C ILE A 20 -56.86 8.23 52.29
N ILE A 21 -55.86 8.51 53.12
CA ILE A 21 -54.53 8.94 52.61
C ILE A 21 -53.93 7.85 51.74
N PHE A 22 -53.97 6.58 52.16
CA PHE A 22 -53.48 5.48 51.38
C PHE A 22 -54.24 5.33 50.05
N ALA A 23 -55.56 5.45 50.01
CA ALA A 23 -56.34 5.38 48.78
C ALA A 23 -56.03 6.54 47.85
N LEU A 24 -55.82 7.77 48.35
CA LEU A 24 -55.47 8.94 47.57
C LEU A 24 -54.02 8.87 47.02
N THR A 25 -53.10 8.28 47.78
CA THR A 25 -51.68 8.17 47.35
C THR A 25 -51.44 6.91 46.49
N ALA A 26 -52.22 5.86 46.66
CA ALA A 26 -52.10 4.63 45.89
C ALA A 26 -52.31 4.85 44.38
N ILE A 27 -53.25 5.70 43.99
CA ILE A 27 -53.51 5.99 42.56
C ILE A 27 -52.34 6.66 41.90
N PRO A 28 -51.77 7.77 42.39
CA PRO A 28 -50.55 8.38 41.80
C PRO A 28 -49.37 7.39 41.80
N LEU A 29 -49.20 6.61 42.85
CA LEU A 29 -48.12 5.61 42.94
C LEU A 29 -48.29 4.49 41.90
N MET A 30 -49.51 3.99 41.67
CA MET A 30 -49.80 3.00 40.62
C MET A 30 -49.57 3.57 39.22
N ILE A 31 -49.94 4.84 38.97
CA ILE A 31 -49.68 5.53 37.72
C ILE A 31 -48.17 5.68 37.49
N ALA A 32 -47.41 6.11 38.51
CA ALA A 32 -45.97 6.24 38.43
C ALA A 32 -45.26 4.89 38.20
N ALA A 33 -45.64 3.88 38.97
CA ALA A 33 -45.09 2.52 38.79
C ALA A 33 -45.46 1.91 37.43
N GLY A 34 -46.70 2.06 37.01
CA GLY A 34 -47.14 1.61 35.66
C GLY A 34 -46.44 2.32 34.53
N GLY A 35 -46.26 3.64 34.65
CA GLY A 35 -45.49 4.44 33.69
C GLY A 35 -44.04 4.01 33.62
N ALA A 36 -43.41 3.71 34.77
CA ALA A 36 -42.03 3.19 34.81
C ALA A 36 -41.89 1.84 34.08
N VAL A 37 -42.89 0.93 34.29
CA VAL A 37 -42.93 -0.38 33.62
C VAL A 37 -43.11 -0.20 32.11
N ASP A 38 -44.01 0.66 31.67
CA ASP A 38 -44.24 0.93 30.25
C ASP A 38 -43.00 1.58 29.62
N TYR A 39 -42.35 2.54 30.30
CA TYR A 39 -41.08 3.15 29.84
C TYR A 39 -39.96 2.12 29.72
N ALA A 40 -39.75 1.27 30.73
CA ALA A 40 -38.75 0.23 30.71
C ALA A 40 -38.99 -0.79 29.58
N SER A 41 -40.25 -1.12 29.34
CA SER A 41 -40.67 -2.03 28.27
C SER A 41 -40.41 -1.41 26.87
N ALA A 42 -40.79 -0.16 26.68
CA ALA A 42 -40.51 0.59 25.45
C ALA A 42 -39.00 0.72 25.21
N GLY A 43 -38.22 1.00 26.28
CA GLY A 43 -36.76 1.03 26.25
C GLY A 43 -36.13 -0.27 25.80
N ARG A 44 -36.64 -1.40 26.28
CA ARG A 44 -36.15 -2.73 25.84
C ARG A 44 -36.40 -2.97 24.36
N VAL A 45 -37.60 -2.70 23.87
CA VAL A 45 -37.93 -2.82 22.44
C VAL A 45 -37.07 -1.90 21.61
N LYS A 46 -36.85 -0.67 22.07
CA LYS A 46 -35.96 0.29 21.39
C LYS A 46 -34.54 -0.23 21.26
N THR A 47 -33.96 -0.78 22.34
CA THR A 47 -32.60 -1.36 22.30
C THR A 47 -32.50 -2.54 21.32
N GLN A 48 -33.51 -3.42 21.31
CA GLN A 48 -33.56 -4.55 20.38
C GLN A 48 -33.66 -4.09 18.91
N LEU A 49 -34.46 -3.05 18.66
CA LEU A 49 -34.58 -2.46 17.31
C LEU A 49 -33.31 -1.75 16.89
N TYR A 50 -32.56 -1.09 17.80
CA TYR A 50 -31.25 -0.55 17.50
C TYR A 50 -30.27 -1.64 17.08
N ALA A 51 -30.20 -2.75 17.83
CA ALA A 51 -29.34 -3.86 17.47
C ALA A 51 -29.70 -4.46 16.09
N ALA A 52 -31.00 -4.54 15.77
CA ALA A 52 -31.44 -4.98 14.45
C ALA A 52 -31.06 -4.00 13.34
N ALA A 53 -31.15 -2.69 13.60
CA ALA A 53 -30.75 -1.65 12.65
C ALA A 53 -29.23 -1.62 12.42
N ASP A 54 -28.44 -1.76 13.49
CA ASP A 54 -26.98 -1.87 13.41
C ASP A 54 -26.56 -3.11 12.59
N ALA A 55 -27.16 -4.26 12.88
CA ALA A 55 -26.88 -5.50 12.14
C ALA A 55 -27.24 -5.37 10.64
N ALA A 56 -28.35 -4.71 10.33
CA ALA A 56 -28.76 -4.46 8.95
C ALA A 56 -27.80 -3.52 8.22
N ALA A 57 -27.41 -2.41 8.87
CA ALA A 57 -26.44 -1.47 8.30
C ALA A 57 -25.08 -2.13 8.05
N LEU A 58 -24.59 -2.92 9.02
CA LEU A 58 -23.36 -3.69 8.89
C LEU A 58 -23.44 -4.76 7.80
N ALA A 59 -24.59 -5.44 7.65
CA ALA A 59 -24.75 -6.46 6.60
C ALA A 59 -24.56 -5.90 5.19
N ALA A 60 -24.96 -4.66 4.95
CA ALA A 60 -24.78 -3.98 3.66
C ALA A 60 -23.39 -3.44 3.42
N THR A 61 -22.53 -3.38 4.45
CA THR A 61 -21.16 -2.85 4.39
C THR A 61 -20.09 -3.93 4.52
N THR A 62 -20.48 -5.21 4.52
CA THR A 62 -19.49 -6.31 4.50
C THR A 62 -18.64 -6.31 3.23
N PRO A 63 -17.37 -6.78 3.25
CA PRO A 63 -16.52 -6.80 2.07
C PRO A 63 -17.16 -7.45 0.83
N PRO A 64 -17.83 -8.62 0.91
CA PRO A 64 -18.51 -9.18 -0.25
C PRO A 64 -19.67 -8.31 -0.75
N MET A 65 -20.34 -7.58 0.13
CA MET A 65 -21.47 -6.73 -0.23
C MET A 65 -21.03 -5.41 -0.84
N MET A 66 -19.83 -4.91 -0.46
CA MET A 66 -19.21 -3.75 -1.08
C MET A 66 -18.92 -3.94 -2.59
N LEU A 67 -18.82 -5.19 -3.04
CA LEU A 67 -18.65 -5.54 -4.45
C LEU A 67 -19.99 -5.61 -5.22
N LYS A 68 -21.14 -5.41 -4.55
CA LYS A 68 -22.47 -5.44 -5.14
C LYS A 68 -23.00 -4.02 -5.31
N SER A 69 -24.04 -3.88 -6.15
CA SER A 69 -24.71 -2.59 -6.34
C SER A 69 -25.43 -2.14 -5.06
N GLU A 70 -25.69 -0.83 -4.94
CA GLU A 70 -26.49 -0.24 -3.86
C GLU A 70 -27.83 -0.96 -3.68
N ALA A 71 -28.50 -1.31 -4.78
CA ALA A 71 -29.77 -2.01 -4.75
C ALA A 71 -29.68 -3.39 -4.08
N VAL A 72 -28.63 -4.16 -4.37
CA VAL A 72 -28.37 -5.47 -3.75
C VAL A 72 -28.02 -5.30 -2.27
N ALA A 73 -27.21 -4.32 -1.93
CA ALA A 73 -26.85 -4.01 -0.55
C ALA A 73 -28.09 -3.57 0.27
N LYS A 74 -28.95 -2.73 -0.30
CA LYS A 74 -30.22 -2.31 0.29
C LYS A 74 -31.14 -3.49 0.54
N ALA A 75 -31.26 -4.41 -0.43
CA ALA A 75 -32.06 -5.62 -0.26
C ALA A 75 -31.54 -6.53 0.87
N ALA A 76 -30.21 -6.67 0.99
CA ALA A 76 -29.58 -7.44 2.07
C ALA A 76 -29.87 -6.81 3.45
N ALA A 77 -29.71 -5.50 3.59
CA ALA A 77 -30.05 -4.77 4.82
C ALA A 77 -31.53 -4.92 5.17
N THR A 78 -32.43 -4.79 4.18
CA THR A 78 -33.88 -4.95 4.37
C THR A 78 -34.20 -6.33 4.89
N THR A 79 -33.65 -7.37 4.28
CA THR A 79 -33.86 -8.76 4.70
C THR A 79 -33.36 -9.02 6.12
N MET A 80 -32.16 -8.50 6.44
CA MET A 80 -31.57 -8.63 7.77
C MET A 80 -32.43 -7.95 8.85
N PHE A 81 -32.83 -6.70 8.60
CA PHE A 81 -33.66 -5.95 9.53
C PHE A 81 -35.01 -6.64 9.74
N ALA A 82 -35.70 -7.01 8.66
CA ALA A 82 -37.01 -7.65 8.74
C ALA A 82 -36.98 -8.96 9.54
N ALA A 83 -35.94 -9.80 9.30
CA ALA A 83 -35.79 -11.07 10.01
C ALA A 83 -35.60 -10.88 11.53
N GLN A 84 -34.82 -9.88 11.94
CA GLN A 84 -34.60 -9.61 13.37
C GLN A 84 -35.77 -8.86 14.00
N ALA A 85 -36.32 -7.86 13.34
CA ALA A 85 -37.44 -7.07 13.85
C ALA A 85 -38.71 -7.92 14.07
N ALA A 86 -38.94 -8.92 13.21
CA ALA A 86 -40.05 -9.86 13.34
C ALA A 86 -40.00 -10.73 14.63
N GLN A 87 -38.83 -10.90 15.22
CA GLN A 87 -38.64 -11.65 16.47
C GLN A 87 -38.86 -10.79 17.72
N ILE A 88 -38.98 -9.48 17.59
CA ILE A 88 -39.10 -8.56 18.72
C ILE A 88 -40.56 -8.53 19.18
N THR A 89 -40.79 -8.96 20.39
CA THR A 89 -42.12 -8.96 21.00
C THR A 89 -42.60 -7.56 21.39
N ARG A 90 -43.90 -7.38 21.53
CA ARG A 90 -44.59 -6.11 21.89
C ARG A 90 -44.52 -5.01 20.83
N GLN A 91 -44.11 -5.36 19.64
CA GLN A 91 -44.28 -4.54 18.44
C GLN A 91 -44.62 -5.45 17.27
N THR A 92 -45.17 -4.90 16.22
CA THR A 92 -45.41 -5.61 14.96
C THR A 92 -44.59 -4.97 13.88
N TYR A 93 -43.74 -5.77 13.22
CA TYR A 93 -42.93 -5.27 12.10
C TYR A 93 -43.86 -4.84 10.97
N ASN A 94 -43.63 -3.64 10.45
CA ASN A 94 -44.26 -3.11 9.25
C ASN A 94 -43.22 -2.55 8.29
N ALA A 95 -43.11 -3.17 7.13
CA ALA A 95 -42.12 -2.79 6.11
C ALA A 95 -42.25 -1.32 5.61
N VAL A 96 -43.47 -0.76 5.67
CA VAL A 96 -43.71 0.64 5.24
C VAL A 96 -42.99 1.64 6.15
N ASN A 97 -42.74 1.28 7.40
CA ASN A 97 -42.08 2.13 8.38
C ASN A 97 -40.53 1.99 8.36
N LEU A 98 -39.99 1.15 7.49
CA LEU A 98 -38.55 0.94 7.33
C LEU A 98 -38.05 1.80 6.18
N ALA A 99 -37.16 2.71 6.46
CA ALA A 99 -36.39 3.46 5.47
C ALA A 99 -34.92 3.01 5.53
N ILE A 100 -34.41 2.52 4.41
CA ILE A 100 -32.99 2.19 4.24
C ILE A 100 -32.47 3.02 3.09
N ASP A 101 -31.43 3.77 3.36
CA ASP A 101 -30.70 4.52 2.37
C ASP A 101 -29.27 4.00 2.23
N VAL A 102 -28.87 3.65 1.01
CA VAL A 102 -27.55 3.16 0.67
C VAL A 102 -26.97 4.12 -0.34
N HIS A 103 -25.85 4.70 -0.02
CA HIS A 103 -25.19 5.68 -0.86
C HIS A 103 -23.72 5.35 -1.04
N ASP A 104 -23.32 5.13 -2.30
CA ASP A 104 -21.96 4.88 -2.71
C ASP A 104 -21.32 6.18 -3.17
N LYS A 105 -20.35 6.68 -2.39
CA LYS A 105 -19.49 7.78 -2.82
C LYS A 105 -18.27 7.19 -3.48
N VAL A 106 -18.21 7.31 -4.80
CA VAL A 106 -17.05 6.88 -5.60
C VAL A 106 -16.10 8.06 -5.70
N GLU A 107 -14.90 7.90 -5.12
CA GLU A 107 -13.81 8.86 -5.25
C GLU A 107 -12.65 8.20 -6.03
N PRO A 108 -11.77 8.98 -6.67
CA PRO A 108 -10.58 8.41 -7.29
C PRO A 108 -9.82 7.57 -6.23
N GLY A 109 -9.80 6.26 -6.41
CA GLY A 109 -9.08 5.35 -5.53
C GLY A 109 -9.87 4.68 -4.41
N SER A 110 -11.10 5.09 -4.07
CA SER A 110 -11.91 4.39 -3.09
C SER A 110 -13.40 4.50 -3.38
N MET A 111 -14.16 3.52 -2.91
CA MET A 111 -15.61 3.61 -2.81
C MET A 111 -15.98 3.53 -1.34
N THR A 112 -16.61 4.56 -0.84
CA THR A 112 -17.17 4.58 0.51
C THR A 112 -18.67 4.37 0.41
N ARG A 113 -19.16 3.29 0.98
CA ARG A 113 -20.60 3.03 1.14
C ARG A 113 -21.05 3.51 2.49
N SER A 114 -22.05 4.37 2.52
CA SER A 114 -22.78 4.77 3.71
C SER A 114 -24.17 4.16 3.68
N VAL A 115 -24.57 3.52 4.77
CA VAL A 115 -25.87 2.87 4.91
C VAL A 115 -26.55 3.45 6.13
N SER A 116 -27.74 4.02 5.94
CA SER A 116 -28.61 4.50 7.02
C SER A 116 -29.86 3.65 7.08
N VAL A 117 -30.16 3.15 8.26
CA VAL A 117 -31.36 2.34 8.56
C VAL A 117 -32.20 3.07 9.58
N THR A 118 -33.36 3.53 9.19
CA THR A 118 -34.35 4.20 10.07
C THR A 118 -35.60 3.36 10.14
N TYR A 119 -36.10 3.13 11.35
CA TYR A 119 -37.34 2.42 11.56
C TYR A 119 -38.17 3.09 12.65
N THR A 120 -39.49 3.20 12.40
CA THR A 120 -40.44 3.74 13.35
C THR A 120 -41.51 2.71 13.68
N THR A 121 -41.91 2.63 14.96
CA THR A 121 -42.98 1.72 15.38
C THR A 121 -43.66 2.28 16.61
N GLN A 122 -44.78 1.66 17.00
CA GLN A 122 -45.49 1.93 18.24
C GLN A 122 -45.47 0.68 19.13
N VAL A 123 -45.18 0.90 20.41
CA VAL A 123 -45.22 -0.14 21.44
C VAL A 123 -46.43 0.12 22.31
N PRO A 124 -47.34 -0.84 22.49
CA PRO A 124 -48.50 -0.68 23.36
C PRO A 124 -48.06 -0.60 24.82
N ASN A 125 -48.61 0.38 25.52
CA ASN A 125 -48.42 0.59 26.95
C ASN A 125 -49.43 -0.25 27.72
N SER A 126 -48.97 -1.05 28.72
CA SER A 126 -49.82 -1.90 29.52
C SER A 126 -50.66 -1.10 30.52
N PHE A 127 -50.10 -0.01 31.03
CA PHE A 127 -50.72 0.88 32.02
C PHE A 127 -51.15 2.22 31.40
N GLY A 128 -50.95 2.40 30.11
CA GLY A 128 -51.17 3.66 29.40
C GLY A 128 -52.58 4.21 29.50
N ALA A 129 -53.57 3.35 29.75
CA ALA A 129 -54.96 3.77 29.98
C ALA A 129 -55.12 4.67 31.21
N PHE A 130 -54.22 4.53 32.21
CA PHE A 130 -54.30 5.31 33.48
C PHE A 130 -53.78 6.74 33.32
N TYR A 131 -52.93 6.99 32.30
CA TYR A 131 -52.32 8.31 32.06
C TYR A 131 -52.54 8.85 30.63
N GLY A 132 -53.44 8.21 29.89
CA GLY A 132 -53.90 8.71 28.59
C GLY A 132 -52.96 8.41 27.38
N LEU A 133 -51.90 7.65 27.58
CA LEU A 133 -50.96 7.30 26.53
C LEU A 133 -51.02 5.80 26.21
N ARG A 134 -51.78 5.38 25.23
CA ARG A 134 -52.00 3.97 24.91
C ARG A 134 -50.80 3.30 24.23
N THR A 135 -49.96 4.09 23.56
CA THR A 135 -48.78 3.62 22.83
C THR A 135 -47.60 4.57 23.04
N SER A 136 -46.41 4.02 23.03
CA SER A 136 -45.15 4.76 22.99
C SER A 136 -44.55 4.70 21.57
N ASN A 137 -44.26 5.85 20.98
CA ASN A 137 -43.60 5.92 19.67
C ASN A 137 -42.12 5.65 19.87
N ILE A 138 -41.58 4.74 19.04
CA ILE A 138 -40.15 4.43 18.99
C ILE A 138 -39.64 4.74 17.60
N MET A 139 -38.51 5.47 17.55
CA MET A 139 -37.71 5.66 16.36
C MET A 139 -36.30 5.22 16.66
N VAL A 140 -35.71 4.45 15.74
CA VAL A 140 -34.32 4.06 15.76
C VAL A 140 -33.69 4.48 14.44
N ASN A 141 -32.42 4.87 14.52
CA ASN A 141 -31.57 5.18 13.37
C ASN A 141 -30.19 4.57 13.62
N ALA A 142 -29.67 3.80 12.67
CA ALA A 142 -28.33 3.26 12.68
C ALA A 142 -27.63 3.64 11.38
N VAL A 143 -26.35 3.98 11.47
CA VAL A 143 -25.53 4.31 10.30
C VAL A 143 -24.26 3.49 10.34
N ALA A 144 -23.95 2.81 9.24
CA ALA A 144 -22.68 2.16 9.01
C ALA A 144 -21.99 2.76 7.78
N SER A 145 -20.68 2.85 7.80
CA SER A 145 -19.88 3.25 6.65
C SER A 145 -18.70 2.32 6.50
N ALA A 146 -18.41 1.91 5.28
CA ALA A 146 -17.24 1.12 4.94
C ALA A 146 -16.62 1.63 3.65
N THR A 147 -15.31 1.55 3.59
CA THR A 147 -14.52 1.90 2.39
C THR A 147 -13.87 0.64 1.84
N THR A 148 -14.01 0.38 0.54
CA THR A 148 -13.32 -0.75 -0.10
C THR A 148 -11.91 -0.38 -0.45
N ALA A 149 -11.01 -1.34 -0.28
CA ALA A 149 -9.72 -1.32 -0.92
C ALA A 149 -9.87 -1.51 -2.45
N ARG A 150 -8.98 -0.88 -3.22
CA ARG A 150 -8.98 -0.92 -4.69
C ARG A 150 -8.10 -2.05 -5.22
N ASN A 151 -8.46 -2.55 -6.38
CA ASN A 151 -7.59 -3.41 -7.16
C ASN A 151 -6.43 -2.59 -7.69
N ILE A 152 -5.21 -3.06 -7.46
CA ILE A 152 -4.00 -2.33 -7.80
C ILE A 152 -3.00 -3.28 -8.44
N ASP A 153 -2.39 -2.82 -9.53
CA ASP A 153 -1.26 -3.46 -10.16
C ASP A 153 0.03 -2.79 -9.70
N PHE A 154 0.89 -3.56 -9.10
CA PHE A 154 2.19 -3.12 -8.61
C PHE A 154 3.30 -3.58 -9.56
N TYR A 155 4.06 -2.63 -10.06
CA TYR A 155 5.25 -2.86 -10.86
C TYR A 155 6.48 -2.53 -10.01
N LEU A 156 7.17 -3.55 -9.53
CA LEU A 156 8.43 -3.38 -8.83
C LEU A 156 9.52 -3.11 -9.85
N LEU A 157 10.26 -2.02 -9.66
CA LEU A 157 11.45 -1.67 -10.42
C LEU A 157 12.63 -1.65 -9.45
N LEU A 158 13.43 -2.71 -9.48
CA LEU A 158 14.46 -3.00 -8.49
C LEU A 158 15.83 -2.76 -9.11
N ASP A 159 16.59 -1.90 -8.47
CA ASP A 159 17.96 -1.62 -8.85
C ASP A 159 18.87 -2.83 -8.58
N ASN A 160 19.53 -3.33 -9.61
CA ASN A 160 20.55 -4.36 -9.49
C ASN A 160 21.90 -3.92 -10.07
N SER A 161 22.12 -2.60 -10.19
CA SER A 161 23.39 -2.03 -10.65
C SER A 161 24.55 -2.34 -9.70
N PRO A 162 25.81 -2.15 -10.11
CA PRO A 162 26.97 -2.45 -9.27
C PRO A 162 27.02 -1.72 -7.94
N SER A 163 26.41 -0.55 -7.81
CA SER A 163 26.29 0.16 -6.55
C SER A 163 25.46 -0.63 -5.52
N MET A 164 24.61 -1.54 -5.98
CA MET A 164 23.86 -2.45 -5.11
C MET A 164 24.70 -3.64 -4.60
N GLU A 165 25.95 -3.80 -5.05
CA GLU A 165 26.94 -4.69 -4.48
C GLU A 165 27.66 -4.10 -3.26
N LEU A 166 27.38 -2.87 -2.88
CA LEU A 166 27.84 -2.32 -1.61
C LEU A 166 27.36 -3.20 -0.46
N PRO A 167 28.28 -3.54 0.50
CA PRO A 167 27.87 -4.26 1.69
C PRO A 167 26.81 -3.51 2.48
N ALA A 168 25.84 -4.25 3.01
CA ALA A 168 24.70 -3.70 3.74
C ALA A 168 25.08 -3.22 5.17
N THR A 169 26.29 -3.51 5.64
CA THR A 169 26.75 -3.18 6.98
C THR A 169 28.17 -2.60 6.97
N GLN A 170 28.52 -1.81 7.98
CA GLN A 170 29.88 -1.27 8.13
C GLN A 170 30.92 -2.39 8.21
N ALA A 171 30.65 -3.45 8.96
CA ALA A 171 31.57 -4.59 9.06
C ALA A 171 31.81 -5.26 7.69
N GLY A 172 30.78 -5.33 6.86
CA GLY A 172 30.91 -5.81 5.48
C GLY A 172 31.77 -4.88 4.62
N VAL A 173 31.57 -3.56 4.75
CA VAL A 173 32.39 -2.55 4.07
C VAL A 173 33.87 -2.70 4.46
N ASP A 174 34.15 -2.85 5.75
CA ASP A 174 35.53 -3.01 6.26
C ASP A 174 36.15 -4.30 5.74
N ALA A 175 35.38 -5.41 5.70
CA ALA A 175 35.83 -6.69 5.17
C ALA A 175 36.16 -6.63 3.68
N MET A 176 35.32 -5.97 2.88
CA MET A 176 35.57 -5.79 1.45
C MET A 176 36.72 -4.82 1.18
N ASN A 177 36.85 -3.74 1.96
CA ASN A 177 38.00 -2.82 1.86
C ASN A 177 39.34 -3.53 2.11
N ALA A 178 39.36 -4.49 3.04
CA ALA A 178 40.54 -5.30 3.30
C ALA A 178 41.01 -6.11 2.11
N THR A 179 40.14 -6.39 1.15
CA THR A 179 40.49 -7.06 -0.11
C THR A 179 40.95 -6.11 -1.22
N GLY A 180 40.72 -4.82 -1.04
CA GLY A 180 41.07 -3.79 -1.99
C GLY A 180 39.90 -3.05 -2.65
N CYS A 181 38.66 -3.50 -2.47
CA CYS A 181 37.48 -2.81 -3.01
C CYS A 181 36.22 -3.06 -2.19
N ALA A 182 35.56 -1.97 -1.73
CA ALA A 182 34.27 -2.03 -1.08
C ALA A 182 33.19 -1.15 -1.74
N PHE A 183 33.55 -0.34 -2.72
CA PHE A 183 32.63 0.60 -3.36
C PHE A 183 32.36 0.20 -4.80
N ALA A 184 31.09 -0.17 -5.07
CA ALA A 184 30.61 -0.51 -6.41
C ALA A 184 31.52 -1.53 -7.15
N CYS A 185 32.00 -2.53 -6.43
CA CYS A 185 32.91 -3.52 -6.95
C CYS A 185 32.14 -4.57 -7.74
N HIS A 186 32.27 -4.52 -9.05
CA HIS A 186 31.67 -5.46 -10.00
C HIS A 186 32.75 -6.27 -10.77
N GLU A 187 33.97 -6.21 -10.26
CA GLU A 187 35.17 -6.70 -10.92
C GLU A 187 35.56 -8.12 -10.43
N LYS A 188 36.44 -8.76 -11.16
CA LYS A 188 37.13 -9.99 -10.75
C LYS A 188 38.61 -9.89 -11.06
N ASN A 189 39.41 -10.73 -10.42
CA ASN A 189 40.81 -10.89 -10.80
C ASN A 189 40.89 -11.59 -12.17
N LEU A 190 41.46 -10.94 -13.14
CA LEU A 190 41.68 -11.49 -14.47
C LEU A 190 43.15 -11.85 -14.67
N SER A 191 43.41 -12.81 -15.55
CA SER A 191 44.76 -13.22 -15.95
C SER A 191 45.33 -12.40 -17.09
N ASP A 192 44.60 -11.40 -17.60
CA ASP A 192 44.94 -10.63 -18.78
C ASP A 192 45.88 -9.44 -18.53
N GLY A 193 46.34 -9.27 -17.28
CA GLY A 193 47.30 -8.25 -16.89
C GLY A 193 46.71 -6.96 -16.34
N GLU A 194 45.46 -6.66 -16.60
CA GLU A 194 44.83 -5.42 -16.10
C GLU A 194 44.38 -5.56 -14.64
N TYR A 195 43.89 -6.75 -14.25
CA TYR A 195 43.36 -7.02 -12.89
C TYR A 195 43.96 -8.27 -12.24
N THR A 196 45.12 -8.71 -12.65
CA THR A 196 45.78 -9.91 -12.12
C THR A 196 46.08 -9.73 -10.63
N ASN A 197 45.43 -10.54 -9.78
CA ASN A 197 45.60 -10.51 -8.32
C ASN A 197 45.41 -9.15 -7.64
N LYS A 198 44.64 -8.25 -8.27
CA LYS A 198 44.36 -6.92 -7.72
C LYS A 198 43.61 -6.99 -6.40
N TYR A 199 42.72 -7.96 -6.25
CA TYR A 199 41.86 -8.12 -5.08
C TYR A 199 42.28 -9.33 -4.28
N ALA A 200 42.66 -9.09 -3.02
CA ALA A 200 43.15 -10.14 -2.12
C ALA A 200 42.06 -11.14 -1.76
N GLY A 201 42.37 -12.42 -1.95
CA GLY A 201 41.50 -13.51 -1.55
C GLY A 201 40.36 -13.85 -2.52
N TRP A 202 40.15 -13.08 -3.62
CA TRP A 202 39.08 -13.35 -4.57
C TRP A 202 39.38 -14.52 -5.53
N GLY A 203 40.67 -14.84 -5.73
CA GLY A 203 41.03 -15.85 -6.72
C GLY A 203 40.55 -15.45 -8.11
N THR A 204 39.74 -16.30 -8.76
CA THR A 204 39.15 -16.06 -10.09
C THR A 204 37.65 -15.67 -10.04
N ILE A 205 37.07 -15.52 -8.84
CA ILE A 205 35.67 -15.14 -8.68
C ILE A 205 35.52 -13.61 -8.65
N ASP A 206 34.32 -13.14 -8.96
CA ASP A 206 33.98 -11.72 -8.86
C ASP A 206 33.66 -11.27 -7.41
N SER A 207 33.47 -9.98 -7.23
CA SER A 207 33.11 -9.36 -5.97
C SER A 207 31.83 -9.91 -5.34
N TYR A 208 30.82 -10.14 -6.18
CA TYR A 208 29.54 -10.71 -5.71
C TYR A 208 29.72 -12.12 -5.16
N ALA A 209 30.39 -12.99 -5.91
CA ALA A 209 30.66 -14.35 -5.47
C ALA A 209 31.56 -14.37 -4.22
N TYR A 210 32.54 -13.46 -4.14
CA TYR A 210 33.39 -13.35 -2.95
C TYR A 210 32.56 -12.96 -1.72
N ALA A 211 31.71 -11.95 -1.83
CA ALA A 211 30.86 -11.51 -0.73
C ALA A 211 29.93 -12.66 -0.27
N LYS A 212 29.31 -13.37 -1.19
CA LYS A 212 28.45 -14.53 -0.87
C LYS A 212 29.20 -15.64 -0.17
N ASN A 213 30.38 -15.99 -0.65
CA ASN A 213 31.19 -17.06 -0.07
C ASN A 213 31.71 -16.72 1.35
N ASN A 214 31.84 -15.45 1.66
CA ASN A 214 32.31 -14.95 2.97
C ASN A 214 31.16 -14.47 3.88
N GLY A 215 29.88 -14.70 3.51
CA GLY A 215 28.72 -14.32 4.32
C GLY A 215 28.53 -12.82 4.44
N ILE A 216 29.11 -12.03 3.55
CA ILE A 216 28.95 -10.57 3.50
C ILE A 216 27.62 -10.27 2.82
N LYS A 217 26.67 -9.73 3.56
CA LYS A 217 25.37 -9.33 3.03
C LYS A 217 25.51 -8.03 2.26
N LEU A 218 24.98 -8.02 1.02
CA LEU A 218 25.01 -6.87 0.13
C LEU A 218 23.64 -6.16 0.12
N ARG A 219 23.60 -4.93 -0.37
CA ARG A 219 22.33 -4.18 -0.53
C ARG A 219 21.33 -4.90 -1.42
N ILE A 220 21.81 -5.49 -2.53
CA ILE A 220 20.97 -6.27 -3.43
C ILE A 220 20.28 -7.44 -2.71
N ASP A 221 20.94 -8.07 -1.73
CA ASP A 221 20.33 -9.13 -0.92
C ASP A 221 19.15 -8.60 -0.09
N ASN A 222 19.31 -7.43 0.54
CA ASN A 222 18.25 -6.77 1.30
C ASN A 222 17.06 -6.39 0.42
N VAL A 223 17.32 -5.85 -0.77
CA VAL A 223 16.27 -5.48 -1.72
C VAL A 223 15.51 -6.72 -2.20
N ARG A 224 16.22 -7.80 -2.51
CA ARG A 224 15.64 -9.08 -2.92
C ARG A 224 14.75 -9.67 -1.83
N GLU A 225 15.25 -9.72 -0.59
CA GLU A 225 14.49 -10.18 0.57
C GLU A 225 13.24 -9.32 0.83
N ALA A 226 13.37 -8.01 0.75
CA ALA A 226 12.27 -7.08 0.93
C ALA A 226 11.19 -7.25 -0.15
N ALA A 227 11.58 -7.40 -1.42
CA ALA A 227 10.64 -7.62 -2.51
C ALA A 227 9.91 -8.96 -2.40
N LYS A 228 10.60 -10.01 -1.94
CA LYS A 228 9.98 -11.31 -1.64
C LYS A 228 8.98 -11.23 -0.48
N SER A 229 9.34 -10.52 0.59
CA SER A 229 8.46 -10.28 1.73
C SER A 229 7.21 -9.48 1.34
N LEU A 230 7.37 -8.50 0.44
CA LEU A 230 6.26 -7.70 -0.07
C LEU A 230 5.20 -8.57 -0.77
N ALA A 231 5.58 -9.59 -1.53
CA ALA A 231 4.64 -10.52 -2.16
C ALA A 231 3.75 -11.23 -1.12
N SER A 232 4.32 -11.63 0.02
CA SER A 232 3.57 -12.22 1.14
C SER A 232 2.66 -11.20 1.83
N THR A 233 3.13 -9.97 2.00
CA THR A 233 2.34 -8.86 2.57
C THR A 233 1.13 -8.56 1.68
N ALA A 234 1.33 -8.49 0.36
CA ALA A 234 0.26 -8.25 -0.61
C ALA A 234 -0.79 -9.37 -0.57
N GLN A 235 -0.36 -10.64 -0.48
CA GLN A 235 -1.27 -11.79 -0.31
C GLN A 235 -2.12 -11.65 0.96
N SER A 236 -1.49 -11.33 2.08
CA SER A 236 -2.19 -11.20 3.37
C SER A 236 -3.23 -10.08 3.33
N LEU A 237 -2.90 -8.95 2.71
CA LEU A 237 -3.83 -7.84 2.54
C LEU A 237 -4.98 -8.18 1.59
N MET A 238 -4.74 -8.89 0.49
CA MET A 238 -5.83 -9.39 -0.38
C MET A 238 -6.82 -10.24 0.41
N SER A 239 -6.30 -11.14 1.26
CA SER A 239 -7.15 -12.02 2.07
C SER A 239 -7.98 -11.27 3.09
N SER A 240 -7.51 -10.13 3.60
CA SER A 240 -8.17 -9.35 4.64
C SER A 240 -9.16 -8.32 4.10
N ASN A 241 -8.90 -7.71 2.94
CA ASN A 241 -9.69 -6.59 2.43
C ASN A 241 -10.47 -6.89 1.13
N GLY A 242 -10.30 -8.09 0.55
CA GLY A 242 -11.02 -8.55 -0.63
C GLY A 242 -10.62 -7.88 -1.95
N ALA A 243 -9.65 -6.97 -1.95
CA ALA A 243 -9.08 -6.39 -3.18
C ALA A 243 -8.17 -7.39 -3.89
N THR A 244 -7.92 -7.16 -5.16
CA THR A 244 -6.92 -7.91 -5.93
C THR A 244 -5.67 -7.06 -6.12
N TYR A 245 -4.54 -7.56 -5.63
CA TYR A 245 -3.23 -6.99 -5.89
C TYR A 245 -2.47 -7.91 -6.83
N ARG A 246 -2.06 -7.37 -8.00
CA ARG A 246 -1.18 -8.07 -8.94
C ARG A 246 0.21 -7.48 -8.83
N LEU A 247 1.23 -8.31 -9.04
CA LEU A 247 2.62 -7.91 -8.93
C LEU A 247 3.39 -8.35 -10.16
N ALA A 248 4.11 -7.40 -10.76
CA ALA A 248 5.18 -7.63 -11.73
C ALA A 248 6.50 -7.18 -11.11
N ALA A 249 7.61 -7.82 -11.45
CA ALA A 249 8.92 -7.44 -10.98
C ALA A 249 9.92 -7.30 -12.14
N TYR A 250 10.62 -6.20 -12.14
CA TYR A 250 11.68 -5.86 -13.09
C TYR A 250 12.94 -5.50 -12.31
N ASN A 251 14.08 -5.87 -12.83
CA ASN A 251 15.35 -5.31 -12.39
C ASN A 251 15.89 -4.36 -13.46
N PHE A 252 16.76 -3.46 -13.06
CA PHE A 252 17.44 -2.57 -13.98
C PHE A 252 18.87 -2.27 -13.55
N ASN A 253 19.70 -2.14 -14.56
CA ASN A 253 21.06 -1.63 -14.56
C ASN A 253 21.25 -0.79 -15.84
N TYR A 254 22.14 -1.14 -16.75
CA TYR A 254 22.17 -0.56 -18.10
C TYR A 254 20.99 -1.03 -18.98
N ALA A 255 20.32 -2.09 -18.60
CA ALA A 255 19.15 -2.66 -19.27
C ALA A 255 18.03 -2.97 -18.27
N VAL A 256 16.82 -3.16 -18.78
CA VAL A 256 15.65 -3.52 -17.98
C VAL A 256 15.22 -4.94 -18.31
N SER A 257 15.18 -5.80 -17.32
CA SER A 257 14.78 -7.19 -17.47
C SER A 257 13.54 -7.50 -16.62
N MET A 258 12.58 -8.20 -17.20
CA MET A 258 11.40 -8.68 -16.48
C MET A 258 11.74 -10.00 -15.79
N MET A 259 11.71 -10.00 -14.46
CA MET A 259 11.87 -11.22 -13.64
C MET A 259 10.55 -11.93 -13.44
N GLN A 260 9.47 -11.18 -13.25
CA GLN A 260 8.14 -11.69 -12.98
C GLN A 260 7.11 -10.92 -13.78
N SER A 261 6.29 -11.62 -14.56
CA SER A 261 5.12 -11.03 -15.23
C SER A 261 4.02 -10.69 -14.23
N LEU A 262 3.12 -9.79 -14.61
CA LEU A 262 2.03 -9.34 -13.76
C LEU A 262 1.05 -10.48 -13.45
N VAL A 263 1.00 -10.92 -12.19
CA VAL A 263 0.09 -11.97 -11.70
C VAL A 263 -0.51 -11.59 -10.35
N PRO A 264 -1.71 -12.07 -10.00
CA PRO A 264 -2.30 -11.87 -8.67
C PRO A 264 -1.41 -12.48 -7.57
N THR A 265 -1.25 -11.78 -6.45
CA THR A 265 -0.46 -12.27 -5.30
C THR A 265 -1.26 -13.26 -4.43
N THR A 266 -1.85 -14.28 -5.06
CA THR A 266 -2.56 -15.36 -4.38
C THR A 266 -1.59 -16.33 -3.70
N SER A 267 -2.09 -17.17 -2.79
CA SER A 267 -1.28 -18.23 -2.17
C SER A 267 -0.64 -19.18 -3.18
N ALA A 268 -1.28 -19.39 -4.32
CA ALA A 268 -0.73 -20.23 -5.40
C ALA A 268 0.45 -19.55 -6.14
N ASN A 269 0.49 -18.24 -6.22
CA ASN A 269 1.47 -17.50 -7.02
C ASN A 269 2.64 -16.92 -6.19
N VAL A 270 2.46 -16.71 -4.89
CA VAL A 270 3.49 -16.06 -4.05
C VAL A 270 4.83 -16.77 -4.12
N SER A 271 4.84 -18.10 -4.03
CA SER A 271 6.10 -18.87 -4.10
C SER A 271 6.80 -18.72 -5.46
N LEU A 272 6.05 -18.66 -6.56
CA LEU A 272 6.59 -18.42 -7.89
C LEU A 272 7.17 -17.00 -8.01
N ILE A 273 6.43 -15.98 -7.53
CA ILE A 273 6.89 -14.60 -7.51
C ILE A 273 8.21 -14.49 -6.73
N GLN A 274 8.27 -15.11 -5.55
CA GLN A 274 9.47 -15.11 -4.71
C GLN A 274 10.65 -15.82 -5.37
N ALA A 275 10.40 -16.96 -6.03
CA ALA A 275 11.44 -17.70 -6.75
C ALA A 275 12.01 -16.90 -7.93
N ASN A 276 11.15 -16.17 -8.66
CA ASN A 276 11.59 -15.34 -9.77
C ASN A 276 12.37 -14.11 -9.29
N ILE A 277 11.96 -13.48 -8.18
CA ILE A 277 12.72 -12.38 -7.57
C ILE A 277 14.08 -12.86 -7.03
N GLU A 278 14.17 -14.09 -6.54
CA GLU A 278 15.43 -14.68 -6.06
C GLU A 278 16.51 -14.77 -7.15
N THR A 279 16.11 -14.81 -8.42
CA THR A 279 17.07 -14.84 -9.55
C THR A 279 17.81 -13.53 -9.75
N MET A 280 17.42 -12.42 -9.06
CA MET A 280 18.06 -11.13 -9.21
C MET A 280 19.51 -11.17 -8.73
N THR A 281 20.43 -10.90 -9.65
CA THR A 281 21.86 -10.74 -9.39
C THR A 281 22.36 -9.43 -9.97
N PRO A 282 23.46 -8.87 -9.49
CA PRO A 282 24.08 -7.74 -10.17
C PRO A 282 24.60 -8.18 -11.55
N PRO A 283 24.83 -7.27 -12.48
CA PRO A 283 25.51 -7.60 -13.73
C PRO A 283 26.92 -8.02 -13.41
N LEU A 284 27.25 -9.26 -13.78
CA LEU A 284 28.57 -9.82 -13.55
C LEU A 284 29.55 -9.26 -14.59
N MET A 285 30.75 -9.01 -14.16
CA MET A 285 31.85 -8.63 -15.04
C MET A 285 31.99 -9.69 -16.15
N ASP A 286 32.25 -9.25 -17.36
CA ASP A 286 32.35 -10.04 -18.61
C ASP A 286 31.02 -10.58 -19.17
N SER A 287 29.89 -10.45 -18.49
CA SER A 287 28.64 -10.91 -19.07
C SER A 287 28.19 -10.07 -20.27
N ASN A 288 28.63 -8.79 -20.35
CA ASN A 288 28.36 -7.88 -21.48
C ASN A 288 29.47 -6.87 -21.75
N ASN A 289 30.64 -7.02 -21.12
CA ASN A 289 31.72 -6.04 -21.15
C ASN A 289 32.75 -6.24 -22.23
N TYR A 290 32.87 -7.44 -22.70
CA TYR A 290 33.92 -7.83 -23.62
C TYR A 290 33.33 -8.09 -24.98
N LEU A 291 33.61 -7.20 -25.89
CA LEU A 291 33.63 -7.55 -27.29
C LEU A 291 35.03 -8.03 -27.62
N ALA A 292 35.12 -9.28 -27.98
CA ALA A 292 36.28 -9.74 -28.71
C ALA A 292 36.51 -8.77 -29.87
N SER A 293 37.76 -8.45 -30.12
CA SER A 293 38.24 -7.39 -31.03
C SER A 293 37.67 -7.41 -32.46
N ASN A 294 36.82 -8.33 -32.83
CA ASN A 294 36.28 -8.54 -34.18
C ASN A 294 34.78 -8.86 -34.22
N SER A 295 34.01 -8.67 -33.19
CA SER A 295 32.58 -8.95 -33.21
C SER A 295 31.76 -7.68 -33.15
N SER A 296 30.77 -7.53 -34.05
CA SER A 296 29.72 -6.53 -33.92
C SER A 296 28.80 -6.94 -32.78
N TYR A 297 28.67 -6.12 -31.76
CA TYR A 297 27.73 -6.32 -30.67
C TYR A 297 26.43 -5.61 -30.97
N THR A 298 25.35 -6.34 -30.93
CA THR A 298 24.01 -5.76 -31.00
C THR A 298 23.51 -5.59 -29.58
N TYR A 299 23.34 -4.35 -29.13
CA TYR A 299 22.69 -4.08 -27.86
C TYR A 299 21.29 -4.72 -27.83
N PRO A 300 20.85 -5.22 -26.66
CA PRO A 300 19.48 -5.66 -26.51
C PRO A 300 18.53 -4.56 -26.98
N THR A 301 17.56 -4.93 -27.80
CA THR A 301 16.55 -4.01 -28.32
C THR A 301 15.85 -3.28 -27.16
N GLY A 302 15.99 -1.97 -27.11
CA GLY A 302 15.42 -1.10 -26.08
C GLY A 302 16.41 -0.10 -25.47
N VAL A 303 17.70 -0.22 -25.75
CA VAL A 303 18.74 0.72 -25.37
C VAL A 303 18.92 1.72 -26.51
N SER A 304 18.07 2.73 -26.60
CA SER A 304 17.97 3.59 -27.78
C SER A 304 19.14 4.54 -27.99
N THR A 305 19.95 4.79 -26.98
CA THR A 305 21.05 5.79 -27.08
C THR A 305 22.41 5.21 -27.44
N TYR A 306 22.56 3.91 -27.40
CA TYR A 306 23.86 3.25 -27.62
C TYR A 306 23.90 2.42 -28.89
N ASN A 307 22.90 2.57 -29.75
CA ASN A 307 22.68 1.73 -30.94
C ASN A 307 23.64 1.90 -32.08
N THR A 308 24.70 2.67 -31.95
CA THR A 308 25.54 3.03 -33.12
C THR A 308 27.02 2.75 -32.97
N VAL A 309 27.40 1.77 -32.17
CA VAL A 309 28.77 1.24 -32.26
C VAL A 309 28.80 0.17 -33.34
N THR A 310 28.88 0.60 -34.58
CA THR A 310 28.76 -0.30 -35.73
C THR A 310 30.06 -0.98 -36.14
N THR A 311 31.15 -0.80 -35.47
CA THR A 311 32.39 -1.53 -35.82
C THR A 311 33.34 -1.62 -34.65
N GLY A 312 33.42 -2.80 -34.06
CA GLY A 312 34.57 -3.26 -33.29
C GLY A 312 34.91 -2.57 -31.98
N GLY A 313 34.00 -1.73 -31.46
CA GLY A 313 34.22 -1.00 -30.21
C GLY A 313 33.21 -1.36 -29.16
N ALA A 314 33.57 -2.24 -28.28
CA ALA A 314 32.81 -2.45 -27.07
C ALA A 314 32.88 -1.22 -26.16
N LEU A 315 31.74 -0.79 -25.67
CA LEU A 315 31.70 -0.03 -24.43
C LEU A 315 32.18 -0.98 -23.34
N ARG A 316 33.42 -0.87 -22.92
CA ARG A 316 33.85 -1.53 -21.68
C ARG A 316 33.00 -0.99 -20.54
N ASN A 317 32.61 -1.86 -19.60
CA ASN A 317 31.89 -1.54 -18.39
C ASN A 317 30.39 -1.17 -18.57
N ASN A 318 29.67 -1.80 -19.48
CA ASN A 318 28.21 -1.73 -19.49
C ASN A 318 27.62 -2.27 -18.17
N ASP A 319 28.25 -3.28 -17.60
CA ASP A 319 27.94 -3.84 -16.28
C ASP A 319 28.08 -2.82 -15.15
N ALA A 320 28.93 -1.80 -15.32
CA ALA A 320 29.07 -0.71 -14.36
C ALA A 320 27.95 0.35 -14.42
N MET A 321 27.07 0.27 -15.40
CA MET A 321 26.11 1.33 -15.70
C MET A 321 24.79 1.16 -14.99
N THR A 322 24.15 2.31 -14.75
CA THR A 322 22.81 2.43 -14.19
C THR A 322 22.02 3.43 -15.01
N ASP A 323 21.06 2.98 -15.82
CA ASP A 323 20.22 3.85 -16.64
C ASP A 323 18.77 3.84 -16.17
N LEU A 324 18.51 4.57 -15.09
CA LEU A 324 17.17 4.70 -14.52
C LEU A 324 16.21 5.45 -15.47
N ASN A 325 16.71 6.36 -16.28
CA ASN A 325 15.89 7.08 -17.27
C ASN A 325 15.34 6.13 -18.33
N GLN A 326 16.17 5.20 -18.80
CA GLN A 326 15.72 4.14 -19.70
C GLN A 326 14.73 3.19 -19.02
N ALA A 327 14.98 2.85 -17.75
CA ALA A 327 14.07 2.01 -16.98
C ALA A 327 12.67 2.65 -16.87
N PHE A 328 12.58 3.93 -16.58
CA PHE A 328 11.31 4.66 -16.60
C PHE A 328 10.68 4.68 -17.99
N THR A 329 11.43 4.92 -19.05
CA THR A 329 10.92 4.89 -20.42
C THR A 329 10.30 3.53 -20.75
N LYS A 330 10.98 2.44 -20.39
CA LYS A 330 10.51 1.07 -20.61
C LYS A 330 9.24 0.78 -19.81
N LEU A 331 9.21 1.10 -18.53
CA LEU A 331 8.03 0.86 -17.67
C LEU A 331 6.86 1.74 -18.11
N ASN A 332 7.11 3.00 -18.49
CA ASN A 332 6.08 3.89 -19.02
C ASN A 332 5.39 3.31 -20.28
N ALA A 333 6.15 2.65 -21.15
CA ALA A 333 5.60 1.98 -22.32
C ALA A 333 4.92 0.63 -22.01
N THR A 334 5.32 -0.03 -20.92
CA THR A 334 4.83 -1.37 -20.57
C THR A 334 3.55 -1.32 -19.72
N MET A 335 3.46 -0.37 -18.81
CA MET A 335 2.33 -0.24 -17.89
C MET A 335 1.08 0.25 -18.65
N PRO A 336 -0.10 -0.37 -18.43
CA PRO A 336 -1.34 0.08 -19.04
C PRO A 336 -1.82 1.43 -18.48
N ALA A 337 -2.88 1.96 -19.05
CA ALA A 337 -3.55 3.13 -18.47
C ALA A 337 -4.27 2.70 -17.18
N PRO A 338 -4.12 3.47 -16.07
CA PRO A 338 -4.78 3.14 -14.81
C PRO A 338 -6.29 3.37 -14.89
N GLY A 339 -7.04 2.47 -14.25
CA GLY A 339 -8.46 2.66 -13.98
C GLY A 339 -8.72 3.13 -12.56
N SER A 340 -9.98 3.03 -12.14
CA SER A 340 -10.39 3.36 -10.76
C SER A 340 -10.14 2.22 -9.78
N GLY A 341 -9.84 1.02 -10.23
CA GLY A 341 -9.58 -0.16 -9.39
C GLY A 341 -10.85 -0.76 -8.78
N THR A 342 -12.02 -0.49 -9.36
CA THR A 342 -13.27 -1.08 -8.91
C THR A 342 -13.53 -2.42 -9.59
N THR A 343 -14.59 -3.10 -9.17
CA THR A 343 -15.12 -4.30 -9.85
C THR A 343 -16.22 -3.96 -10.83
N ALA A 344 -16.42 -2.69 -11.17
CA ALA A 344 -17.39 -2.27 -12.16
C ALA A 344 -16.99 -2.80 -13.54
N ALA A 345 -17.99 -3.16 -14.35
CA ALA A 345 -17.73 -3.66 -15.70
C ALA A 345 -17.01 -2.58 -16.54
N GLY A 346 -15.87 -2.93 -17.10
CA GLY A 346 -15.05 -2.04 -17.92
C GLY A 346 -14.03 -1.20 -17.13
N ASP A 347 -14.01 -1.26 -15.79
CA ASP A 347 -12.96 -0.64 -14.99
C ASP A 347 -11.70 -1.53 -14.94
N THR A 348 -10.55 -0.90 -14.80
CA THR A 348 -9.24 -1.55 -14.69
C THR A 348 -8.59 -1.20 -13.35
N PRO A 349 -7.61 -2.00 -12.89
CA PRO A 349 -6.86 -1.69 -11.67
C PRO A 349 -6.19 -0.32 -11.74
N GLN A 350 -5.85 0.21 -10.60
CA GLN A 350 -4.91 1.32 -10.49
C GLN A 350 -3.49 0.82 -10.73
N GLU A 351 -2.63 1.69 -11.24
CA GLU A 351 -1.25 1.36 -11.55
C GLU A 351 -0.31 2.05 -10.57
N VAL A 352 0.60 1.29 -9.98
CA VAL A 352 1.63 1.80 -9.06
C VAL A 352 3.00 1.27 -9.48
N LEU A 353 3.92 2.17 -9.77
CA LEU A 353 5.32 1.88 -9.93
C LEU A 353 6.02 2.00 -8.58
N MET A 354 6.61 0.92 -8.09
CA MET A 354 7.41 0.90 -6.85
C MET A 354 8.88 0.82 -7.22
N LEU A 355 9.59 1.93 -7.08
CA LEU A 355 11.02 2.04 -7.35
C LEU A 355 11.83 1.78 -6.08
N VAL A 356 12.82 0.91 -6.18
CA VAL A 356 13.84 0.70 -5.15
C VAL A 356 15.21 0.94 -5.78
N THR A 357 15.91 1.99 -5.36
CA THR A 357 17.18 2.41 -5.98
C THR A 357 18.03 3.21 -5.00
N ASP A 358 19.31 3.35 -5.30
CA ASP A 358 20.20 4.33 -4.67
C ASP A 358 20.24 5.68 -5.45
N GLY A 359 19.52 5.76 -6.56
CA GLY A 359 19.19 7.01 -7.27
C GLY A 359 20.30 7.62 -8.10
N VAL A 360 21.43 6.96 -8.23
CA VAL A 360 22.53 7.43 -9.09
C VAL A 360 22.37 6.86 -10.49
N ILE A 361 22.35 7.74 -11.47
CA ILE A 361 22.53 7.36 -12.87
C ILE A 361 24.03 7.37 -13.17
N ASP A 362 24.47 6.32 -13.83
CA ASP A 362 25.80 6.17 -14.38
C ASP A 362 25.68 5.60 -15.79
N ALA A 363 25.61 6.49 -16.75
CA ALA A 363 25.34 6.12 -18.14
C ALA A 363 26.41 6.66 -19.08
N SER A 364 26.81 5.84 -20.03
CA SER A 364 27.72 6.28 -21.08
C SER A 364 27.00 7.13 -22.11
N ASN A 365 27.63 8.19 -22.54
CA ASN A 365 27.12 9.07 -23.57
C ASN A 365 28.27 9.48 -24.55
N TYR A 366 27.92 9.61 -25.82
CA TYR A 366 28.87 10.07 -26.82
C TYR A 366 29.05 11.59 -26.86
N SER A 367 28.20 12.33 -26.18
CA SER A 367 28.23 13.79 -26.13
C SER A 367 28.40 14.29 -24.71
N SER A 368 29.43 15.04 -24.44
CA SER A 368 29.66 15.73 -23.17
C SER A 368 28.58 16.76 -22.83
N THR A 369 27.86 17.26 -23.87
CA THR A 369 26.85 18.30 -23.69
C THR A 369 25.53 17.82 -23.11
N SER A 370 25.32 16.50 -23.05
CA SER A 370 24.10 15.91 -22.45
C SER A 370 24.22 15.60 -20.98
N CYS A 371 25.38 15.78 -20.36
CA CYS A 371 25.57 15.63 -18.92
C CYS A 371 25.44 17.01 -18.25
N THR A 372 24.22 17.40 -17.91
CA THR A 372 23.94 18.75 -17.40
C THR A 372 24.31 18.98 -15.95
N THR A 373 24.35 17.94 -15.14
CA THR A 373 24.57 18.02 -13.69
C THR A 373 25.60 17.02 -13.18
N SER A 374 26.51 16.57 -14.02
CA SER A 374 27.36 15.43 -13.73
C SER A 374 28.84 15.74 -13.83
N ILE A 375 29.62 14.86 -13.26
CA ILE A 375 31.04 14.77 -13.56
C ILE A 375 31.20 13.93 -14.84
N ASN A 376 31.70 14.55 -15.87
CA ASN A 376 32.03 13.86 -17.10
C ASN A 376 33.40 13.17 -16.94
N SER A 377 33.40 11.86 -16.93
CA SER A 377 34.63 11.09 -17.11
C SER A 377 34.74 10.73 -18.60
N SER A 378 35.69 11.33 -19.28
CA SER A 378 36.03 10.87 -20.63
C SER A 378 36.76 9.52 -20.51
N TYR A 379 36.20 8.51 -21.11
CA TYR A 379 36.82 7.21 -21.23
C TYR A 379 37.21 7.02 -22.69
N SER A 380 38.50 6.93 -22.96
CA SER A 380 38.99 6.78 -24.33
C SER A 380 39.67 5.41 -24.46
N ASN A 381 39.27 4.67 -25.47
CA ASN A 381 39.96 3.44 -25.88
C ASN A 381 40.33 3.52 -27.38
N SER A 382 40.99 2.49 -27.88
CA SER A 382 41.38 2.42 -29.28
C SER A 382 40.21 2.47 -30.31
N TYR A 383 38.98 2.45 -29.86
CA TYR A 383 37.76 2.43 -30.67
C TYR A 383 36.92 3.71 -30.58
N GLY A 384 37.32 4.69 -29.79
CA GLY A 384 36.64 5.98 -29.66
C GLY A 384 36.63 6.53 -28.24
N SER A 385 36.14 7.74 -28.11
CA SER A 385 35.94 8.39 -26.82
C SER A 385 34.44 8.43 -26.49
N PHE A 386 34.08 8.14 -25.28
CA PHE A 386 32.75 8.32 -24.76
C PHE A 386 32.82 8.91 -23.36
N TYR A 387 31.74 9.56 -22.96
CA TYR A 387 31.62 10.21 -21.66
C TYR A 387 30.78 9.35 -20.74
N ARG A 388 31.12 9.36 -19.47
CA ARG A 388 30.33 8.72 -18.41
C ARG A 388 29.65 9.81 -17.61
N CYS A 389 28.33 9.80 -17.62
CA CYS A 389 27.50 10.76 -16.92
C CYS A 389 27.05 10.16 -15.62
N LEU A 390 27.62 10.64 -14.51
CA LEU A 390 27.12 10.33 -13.16
C LEU A 390 26.27 11.51 -12.69
N GLN A 391 25.01 11.26 -12.42
CA GLN A 391 24.06 12.33 -12.11
C GLN A 391 22.84 11.76 -11.34
N PRO A 392 22.08 12.61 -10.63
CA PRO A 392 20.80 12.20 -10.09
C PRO A 392 19.79 11.88 -11.20
N VAL A 393 18.71 11.18 -10.87
CA VAL A 393 17.62 10.90 -11.80
C VAL A 393 17.03 12.17 -12.42
N ASP A 394 16.71 12.12 -13.71
CA ASP A 394 15.96 13.19 -14.37
C ASP A 394 14.47 13.07 -14.07
N VAL A 395 13.94 14.04 -13.33
CA VAL A 395 12.56 14.09 -12.87
C VAL A 395 11.53 14.13 -14.00
N SER A 396 11.93 14.53 -15.21
CA SER A 396 11.04 14.59 -16.37
C SER A 396 10.45 13.21 -16.73
N TYR A 397 11.25 12.15 -16.59
CA TYR A 397 10.80 10.78 -16.84
C TYR A 397 9.75 10.31 -15.83
N CYS A 398 9.92 10.65 -14.55
CA CYS A 398 8.91 10.39 -13.51
C CYS A 398 7.63 11.17 -13.79
N THR A 399 7.76 12.44 -14.20
CA THR A 399 6.64 13.30 -14.54
C THR A 399 5.82 12.73 -15.68
N ALA A 400 6.49 12.19 -16.72
CA ALA A 400 5.80 11.55 -17.84
C ALA A 400 4.92 10.36 -17.40
N ILE A 401 5.38 9.56 -16.45
CA ILE A 401 4.62 8.44 -15.88
C ILE A 401 3.44 8.98 -15.04
N LYS A 402 3.69 9.95 -14.15
CA LYS A 402 2.65 10.56 -13.30
C LYS A 402 1.54 11.23 -14.10
N ASN A 403 1.87 11.87 -15.23
CA ASN A 403 0.89 12.51 -16.12
C ASN A 403 -0.09 11.53 -16.77
N ARG A 404 0.21 10.23 -16.77
CA ARG A 404 -0.72 9.18 -17.18
C ARG A 404 -1.66 8.73 -16.05
N GLY A 405 -1.54 9.29 -14.84
CA GLY A 405 -2.28 8.86 -13.66
C GLY A 405 -1.65 7.69 -12.92
N ILE A 406 -0.47 7.23 -13.34
CA ILE A 406 0.28 6.16 -12.67
C ILE A 406 0.97 6.74 -11.43
N ARG A 407 0.79 6.10 -10.28
CA ARG A 407 1.44 6.54 -9.05
C ARG A 407 2.84 5.96 -8.94
N ILE A 408 3.78 6.75 -8.45
CA ILE A 408 5.16 6.34 -8.20
C ILE A 408 5.40 6.36 -6.69
N ALA A 409 5.82 5.22 -6.15
CA ALA A 409 6.29 5.05 -4.78
C ALA A 409 7.80 4.77 -4.81
N VAL A 410 8.57 5.49 -4.03
CA VAL A 410 10.04 5.45 -4.07
C VAL A 410 10.60 5.03 -2.73
N LEU A 411 11.41 3.97 -2.74
CA LEU A 411 12.28 3.59 -1.65
C LEU A 411 13.72 3.92 -2.03
N TYR A 412 14.27 4.95 -1.43
CA TYR A 412 15.65 5.36 -1.60
C TYR A 412 16.54 4.65 -0.59
N THR A 413 17.47 3.85 -1.06
CA THR A 413 18.53 3.25 -0.25
C THR A 413 19.74 4.15 -0.30
N THR A 414 19.99 4.94 0.76
CA THR A 414 21.03 5.96 0.74
C THR A 414 22.42 5.39 0.48
N TYR A 415 23.21 6.12 -0.27
CA TYR A 415 24.63 5.82 -0.38
C TYR A 415 25.29 5.94 0.98
N TYR A 416 26.09 4.94 1.34
CA TYR A 416 27.01 5.07 2.47
C TYR A 416 28.16 5.98 2.05
N PRO A 417 28.42 7.07 2.78
CA PRO A 417 29.58 7.89 2.50
C PRO A 417 30.86 7.06 2.66
N VAL A 418 31.65 6.97 1.60
CA VAL A 418 32.95 6.29 1.63
C VAL A 418 34.05 7.34 1.44
N PRO A 419 34.34 8.16 2.47
CA PRO A 419 35.26 9.29 2.32
C PRO A 419 36.72 8.87 2.04
N SER A 420 37.05 7.63 2.27
CA SER A 420 38.33 7.04 1.87
C SER A 420 38.42 6.71 0.36
N ASN A 421 37.29 6.71 -0.36
CA ASN A 421 37.26 6.39 -1.77
C ASN A 421 37.32 7.66 -2.64
N GLY A 422 38.40 7.81 -3.40
CA GLY A 422 38.63 9.00 -4.24
C GLY A 422 37.61 9.15 -5.35
N PHE A 423 37.12 8.04 -5.93
CA PHE A 423 36.07 8.07 -6.94
C PHE A 423 34.75 8.58 -6.39
N TYR A 424 34.32 8.04 -5.23
CA TYR A 424 33.13 8.54 -4.53
C TYR A 424 33.21 10.05 -4.28
N ASN A 425 34.33 10.53 -3.73
CA ASN A 425 34.50 11.95 -3.42
C ASN A 425 34.50 12.85 -4.65
N ALA A 426 35.08 12.38 -5.75
CA ALA A 426 35.13 13.12 -7.00
C ALA A 426 33.81 13.07 -7.79
N THR A 427 32.92 12.16 -7.49
CA THR A 427 31.69 11.92 -8.27
C THR A 427 30.45 12.07 -7.41
N VAL A 428 29.96 11.00 -6.78
CA VAL A 428 28.65 10.94 -6.09
C VAL A 428 28.52 11.99 -4.99
N ALA A 429 29.59 12.22 -4.23
CA ALA A 429 29.57 13.19 -3.12
C ALA A 429 29.24 14.62 -3.59
N THR A 430 29.54 14.98 -4.83
CA THR A 430 29.33 16.34 -5.37
C THR A 430 27.86 16.67 -5.61
N PHE A 431 27.00 15.65 -5.82
CA PHE A 431 25.57 15.82 -6.07
C PHE A 431 24.69 14.97 -5.13
N ALA A 432 25.24 14.43 -4.04
CA ALA A 432 24.55 13.52 -3.13
C ALA A 432 23.24 14.11 -2.58
N SER A 433 23.20 15.41 -2.26
CA SER A 433 21.98 16.08 -1.80
C SER A 433 20.87 16.12 -2.86
N GLN A 434 21.23 16.20 -4.14
CA GLN A 434 20.27 16.26 -5.25
C GLN A 434 19.58 14.91 -5.49
N ILE A 435 20.21 13.80 -5.11
CA ILE A 435 19.65 12.45 -5.27
C ILE A 435 18.32 12.34 -4.51
N SER A 436 18.33 12.67 -3.22
CA SER A 436 17.14 12.62 -2.37
C SER A 436 16.04 13.55 -2.90
N ASP A 437 16.39 14.78 -3.28
CA ASP A 437 15.42 15.79 -3.74
C ASP A 437 14.75 15.38 -5.06
N ASN A 438 15.52 14.83 -6.00
CA ASN A 438 14.99 14.37 -7.28
C ASN A 438 14.12 13.13 -7.10
N LEU A 439 14.52 12.18 -6.24
CA LEU A 439 13.72 11.00 -5.95
C LEU A 439 12.43 11.36 -5.18
N LYS A 440 12.44 12.35 -4.26
CA LYS A 440 11.23 12.91 -3.66
C LYS A 440 10.30 13.51 -4.70
N SER A 441 10.88 14.23 -5.66
CA SER A 441 10.10 14.82 -6.76
C SER A 441 9.53 13.77 -7.72
N CYS A 442 10.17 12.59 -7.84
CA CYS A 442 9.64 11.44 -8.57
C CYS A 442 8.45 10.79 -7.86
N ALA A 443 8.45 10.72 -6.55
CA ALA A 443 7.33 10.17 -5.80
C ALA A 443 6.04 10.96 -6.06
N SER A 444 4.89 10.28 -6.06
CA SER A 444 3.59 10.92 -6.31
C SER A 444 3.09 11.75 -5.13
N SER A 445 3.58 11.46 -3.92
CA SER A 445 3.34 12.26 -2.71
C SER A 445 4.47 12.01 -1.70
N SER A 446 4.54 12.86 -0.66
CA SER A 446 5.48 12.67 0.45
C SER A 446 5.30 11.34 1.19
N ASP A 447 4.06 10.83 1.27
CA ASP A 447 3.75 9.53 1.88
C ASP A 447 4.23 8.34 1.05
N LEU A 448 4.53 8.56 -0.22
CA LEU A 448 5.06 7.56 -1.15
C LEU A 448 6.57 7.69 -1.38
N TYR A 449 7.26 8.38 -0.49
CA TYR A 449 8.72 8.45 -0.45
C TYR A 449 9.25 7.98 0.89
N PHE A 450 10.16 7.00 0.86
CA PHE A 450 10.89 6.55 2.04
C PHE A 450 12.38 6.55 1.74
N GLU A 451 13.15 6.94 2.73
CA GLU A 451 14.60 6.93 2.69
C GLU A 451 15.12 5.99 3.78
N VAL A 452 15.97 5.04 3.41
CA VAL A 452 16.55 4.06 4.33
C VAL A 452 18.07 4.17 4.27
N ASN A 453 18.66 4.48 5.41
CA ASN A 453 20.11 4.53 5.56
C ASN A 453 20.72 3.12 5.52
N THR A 454 22.02 3.06 5.25
CA THR A 454 22.81 1.81 5.31
C THR A 454 22.65 1.16 6.69
N GLY A 455 22.28 -0.12 6.69
CA GLY A 455 21.95 -0.86 7.93
C GLY A 455 20.49 -0.72 8.38
N GLY A 456 19.68 0.13 7.74
CA GLY A 456 18.25 0.24 8.01
C GLY A 456 17.44 -0.95 7.45
N ASP A 457 16.26 -1.13 8.01
CA ASP A 457 15.37 -2.23 7.61
C ASP A 457 14.59 -1.90 6.31
N ILE A 458 15.19 -2.27 5.18
CA ILE A 458 14.58 -2.13 3.85
C ILE A 458 13.27 -2.92 3.76
N THR A 459 13.16 -4.06 4.43
CA THR A 459 11.97 -4.91 4.40
C THR A 459 10.77 -4.23 5.02
N THR A 460 10.95 -3.68 6.23
CA THR A 460 9.88 -2.92 6.91
C THR A 460 9.54 -1.64 6.15
N ALA A 461 10.54 -0.94 5.61
CA ALA A 461 10.31 0.28 4.83
C ALA A 461 9.51 0.02 3.55
N LEU A 462 9.85 -1.04 2.80
CA LEU A 462 9.13 -1.41 1.57
C LEU A 462 7.71 -1.89 1.87
N ALA A 463 7.52 -2.66 2.93
CA ALA A 463 6.18 -3.07 3.38
C ALA A 463 5.32 -1.87 3.80
N THR A 464 5.90 -0.92 4.52
CA THR A 464 5.21 0.33 4.92
C THR A 464 4.85 1.17 3.69
N LEU A 465 5.77 1.32 2.75
CA LEU A 465 5.54 2.04 1.49
C LEU A 465 4.41 1.40 0.68
N PHE A 466 4.38 0.07 0.62
CA PHE A 466 3.30 -0.67 -0.02
C PHE A 466 1.95 -0.43 0.67
N GLN A 467 1.90 -0.51 2.01
CA GLN A 467 0.68 -0.23 2.78
C GLN A 467 0.20 1.22 2.55
N LYS A 468 1.13 2.17 2.48
CA LYS A 468 0.82 3.57 2.13
C LYS A 468 0.27 3.67 0.70
N ALA A 469 0.85 2.97 -0.26
CA ALA A 469 0.35 2.95 -1.63
C ALA A 469 -1.06 2.34 -1.74
N VAL A 470 -1.37 1.33 -0.93
CA VAL A 470 -2.73 0.77 -0.81
C VAL A 470 -3.69 1.77 -0.15
N SER A 471 -3.29 2.40 0.97
CA SER A 471 -4.18 3.28 1.74
C SER A 471 -4.39 4.64 1.07
N THR A 472 -3.38 5.21 0.42
CA THR A 472 -3.46 6.49 -0.32
C THR A 472 -4.09 6.35 -1.70
N ALA A 473 -4.47 5.15 -2.11
CA ALA A 473 -5.32 4.94 -3.27
C ALA A 473 -6.65 5.73 -3.18
N SER A 474 -6.98 6.25 -2.01
CA SER A 474 -8.18 7.06 -1.75
C SER A 474 -7.99 8.58 -1.85
N HIS A 475 -6.77 9.10 -2.04
CA HIS A 475 -6.50 10.54 -1.99
C HIS A 475 -5.62 11.00 -3.17
N LEU A 476 -6.21 11.07 -4.37
CA LEU A 476 -5.74 11.98 -5.40
C LEU A 476 -6.82 13.03 -5.62
N THR A 477 -6.86 14.03 -4.76
CA THR A 477 -7.44 15.34 -5.12
C THR A 477 -6.33 16.13 -5.81
N GLN A 478 -6.61 16.58 -7.01
CA GLN A 478 -5.81 17.54 -7.74
C GLN A 478 -5.55 18.78 -6.91
#